data_12268f43a134cf71a2dbf631e266c930
#
_entry.id   12268f43a134cf71a2dbf631e266c930
#
_cell.length_a   1.000
_cell.length_b   1.000
_cell.length_c   1.000
_cell.angle_alpha   90.00
_cell.angle_beta   90.00
_cell.angle_gamma   90.00
#
_symmetry.space_group_name_H-M   'P 1'
#
loop_
_entity.id
_entity.type
_entity.pdbx_description
1 polymer ?
#
loop_
_entity_poly.entity_id
_entity_poly.type
_entity_poly.pdbx_seq_one_letter_code
_entity_poly.pdbx_strand_id
1 'polypeptide(L)'
;MNLRAALLAIAAVAGLLFTSGIKAQEPGNLPETKAPAATEARTPDKPAPEQIDAWQKAHDEQVKNDWPWLGRFKEADLKLPPPAAGENRVVFMGDSITEGWNIEGPQGSFPGKPYINRGISGQTSPQMVLRFHQDVVDLQPKVVVILAGTNDVAGNTGPMTPEQTQDNLAAMAEMAIGNHIRVVLCSILPAYDFPWKPGMEPAPKILALNQWIKAYAAQKGYVYVDYHSAMKDARDGLPPTLSQDGVHPLPAGYAIMAPLAEAAIAKALVTEGK
;
A
#
# COMPACT_ATOMS: atom_id res chain seq x y z
N MET A 1 -23.72 -9.18 -50.66
CA MET A 1 -24.44 -8.10 -51.42
C MET A 1 -24.33 -6.86 -50.56
N ASN A 2 -23.44 -5.99 -50.99
CA ASN A 2 -23.56 -4.53 -51.23
C ASN A 2 -24.00 -3.68 -50.03
N LEU A 3 -23.16 -2.87 -49.49
CA LEU A 3 -22.34 -1.69 -49.93
C LEU A 3 -23.08 -0.35 -49.80
N ARG A 4 -22.40 0.63 -49.14
CA ARG A 4 -22.40 2.11 -49.33
C ARG A 4 -23.48 2.89 -48.59
N ALA A 5 -23.11 3.80 -47.72
CA ALA A 5 -22.42 5.11 -47.84
C ALA A 5 -23.37 6.28 -48.04
N ALA A 6 -23.19 7.36 -47.28
CA ALA A 6 -23.19 8.80 -47.59
C ALA A 6 -23.34 9.62 -46.33
N LEU A 7 -22.42 10.44 -45.88
CA LEU A 7 -21.90 11.73 -46.34
C LEU A 7 -22.82 12.94 -46.13
N LEU A 8 -22.36 13.85 -45.25
CA LEU A 8 -22.41 15.34 -45.29
C LEU A 8 -23.73 16.10 -45.23
N ALA A 9 -23.81 17.02 -44.27
CA ALA A 9 -24.30 18.38 -44.52
C ALA A 9 -23.69 19.38 -43.53
N ILE A 10 -22.91 20.32 -44.11
CA ILE A 10 -22.42 21.57 -43.57
C ILE A 10 -23.53 22.62 -43.63
N ALA A 11 -23.72 23.41 -42.58
CA ALA A 11 -24.41 24.68 -42.70
C ALA A 11 -23.68 25.76 -41.88
N ALA A 12 -23.00 26.63 -42.59
CA ALA A 12 -22.47 27.90 -42.13
C ALA A 12 -23.60 28.93 -42.02
N VAL A 13 -23.58 29.76 -40.95
CA VAL A 13 -24.28 31.03 -40.92
C VAL A 13 -23.29 32.11 -40.53
N ALA A 14 -23.12 33.06 -41.43
CA ALA A 14 -22.28 34.22 -41.34
C ALA A 14 -22.94 35.38 -40.60
N GLY A 15 -22.15 36.11 -39.86
CA GLY A 15 -22.10 37.58 -39.92
C GLY A 15 -23.06 38.40 -39.06
N LEU A 16 -22.50 39.11 -38.10
CA LEU A 16 -22.79 40.56 -37.95
C LEU A 16 -21.66 41.25 -37.18
N LEU A 17 -20.96 42.13 -37.87
CA LEU A 17 -19.95 43.03 -37.35
C LEU A 17 -20.62 44.14 -36.53
N PHE A 18 -20.18 44.35 -35.28
CA PHE A 18 -20.31 45.63 -34.59
C PHE A 18 -18.92 46.13 -34.23
N THR A 19 -18.48 47.16 -34.93
CA THR A 19 -17.30 47.94 -34.61
C THR A 19 -17.64 48.91 -33.47
N SER A 20 -16.99 48.74 -32.32
CA SER A 20 -16.88 49.80 -31.33
C SER A 20 -15.40 49.89 -30.93
N GLY A 21 -14.79 51.04 -31.32
CA GLY A 21 -13.39 51.32 -31.03
C GLY A 21 -13.11 51.46 -29.55
N ILE A 22 -12.20 50.62 -29.08
CA ILE A 22 -11.52 50.80 -27.79
C ILE A 22 -10.04 51.05 -28.09
N LYS A 23 -9.57 52.25 -27.71
CA LYS A 23 -8.16 52.64 -27.77
C LYS A 23 -7.31 51.65 -27.03
N ALA A 24 -6.27 51.13 -27.69
CA ALA A 24 -5.23 50.36 -27.07
C ALA A 24 -4.49 51.21 -26.03
N GLN A 25 -4.50 50.75 -24.80
CA GLN A 25 -3.68 51.25 -23.70
C GLN A 25 -2.39 50.45 -23.68
N GLU A 26 -1.25 51.11 -23.72
CA GLU A 26 0.06 50.44 -23.64
C GLU A 26 0.19 49.63 -22.34
N PRO A 27 0.86 48.45 -22.37
CA PRO A 27 1.06 47.64 -21.19
C PRO A 27 2.06 48.30 -20.26
N GLY A 28 1.58 48.86 -19.16
CA GLY A 28 2.43 49.30 -18.04
C GLY A 28 3.22 48.13 -17.47
N ASN A 29 4.50 48.37 -17.24
CA ASN A 29 5.44 47.46 -16.56
C ASN A 29 4.85 46.99 -15.22
N LEU A 30 4.45 45.75 -15.15
CA LEU A 30 4.15 45.07 -13.89
C LEU A 30 5.50 44.68 -13.22
N PRO A 31 5.67 44.93 -11.92
CA PRO A 31 6.88 44.50 -11.22
C PRO A 31 7.00 42.98 -11.27
N GLU A 32 8.15 42.49 -11.71
CA GLU A 32 8.53 41.07 -11.62
C GLU A 32 8.43 40.61 -10.16
N THR A 33 7.39 39.86 -9.84
CA THR A 33 7.34 39.09 -8.59
C THR A 33 8.32 37.92 -8.72
N LYS A 34 9.50 38.09 -8.10
CA LYS A 34 10.48 37.07 -7.93
C LYS A 34 9.76 35.86 -7.27
N ALA A 35 9.64 34.75 -8.01
CA ALA A 35 9.14 33.49 -7.45
C ALA A 35 9.98 33.12 -6.20
N PRO A 36 9.37 32.69 -5.09
CA PRO A 36 10.14 32.24 -3.96
C PRO A 36 11.04 31.10 -4.42
N ALA A 37 12.32 31.16 -4.07
CA ALA A 37 13.30 30.14 -4.35
C ALA A 37 12.74 28.80 -3.84
N ALA A 38 12.69 27.81 -4.73
CA ALA A 38 12.34 26.44 -4.36
C ALA A 38 13.25 26.05 -3.20
N THR A 39 12.67 25.81 -2.04
CA THR A 39 13.38 25.24 -0.91
C THR A 39 13.83 23.85 -1.38
N GLU A 40 15.13 23.69 -1.59
CA GLU A 40 15.72 22.39 -1.89
C GLU A 40 15.23 21.41 -0.83
N ALA A 41 14.50 20.38 -1.26
CA ALA A 41 14.11 19.29 -0.39
C ALA A 41 15.40 18.66 0.15
N ARG A 42 15.70 18.88 1.44
CA ARG A 42 16.80 18.23 2.12
C ARG A 42 16.59 16.73 1.96
N THR A 43 17.49 16.08 1.24
CA THR A 43 17.64 14.63 1.33
C THR A 43 17.93 14.30 2.79
N PRO A 44 17.18 13.37 3.41
CA PRO A 44 17.48 12.99 4.79
C PRO A 44 18.95 12.54 4.87
N ASP A 45 19.70 13.12 5.79
CA ASP A 45 21.09 12.76 6.01
C ASP A 45 21.17 11.24 6.28
N LYS A 46 22.10 10.58 5.59
CA LYS A 46 22.38 9.15 5.83
C LYS A 46 22.72 8.98 7.31
N PRO A 47 22.09 8.05 8.05
CA PRO A 47 22.37 7.88 9.47
C PRO A 47 23.85 7.59 9.68
N ALA A 48 24.43 8.16 10.76
CA ALA A 48 25.81 7.92 11.10
C ALA A 48 26.07 6.44 11.43
N PRO A 49 27.25 5.89 11.16
CA PRO A 49 27.56 4.48 11.44
C PRO A 49 27.21 4.05 12.87
N GLU A 50 27.48 4.89 13.86
CA GLU A 50 27.13 4.64 15.28
C GLU A 50 25.62 4.51 15.52
N GLN A 51 24.81 5.24 14.76
CA GLN A 51 23.33 5.13 14.83
C GLN A 51 22.84 3.83 14.21
N ILE A 52 23.50 3.37 13.14
CA ILE A 52 23.21 2.09 12.49
C ILE A 52 23.54 0.95 13.45
N ASP A 53 24.71 0.98 14.09
CA ASP A 53 25.15 -0.04 15.03
C ASP A 53 24.24 -0.10 16.27
N ALA A 54 23.85 1.06 16.81
CA ALA A 54 22.92 1.14 17.94
C ALA A 54 21.53 0.60 17.58
N TRP A 55 21.05 0.93 16.39
CA TRP A 55 19.77 0.40 15.88
C TRP A 55 19.84 -1.12 15.69
N GLN A 56 20.91 -1.63 15.08
CA GLN A 56 21.09 -3.06 14.85
C GLN A 56 21.11 -3.84 16.17
N LYS A 57 21.86 -3.34 17.17
CA LYS A 57 21.90 -3.96 18.50
C LYS A 57 20.53 -3.99 19.18
N ALA A 58 19.80 -2.88 19.13
CA ALA A 58 18.46 -2.80 19.69
C ALA A 58 17.47 -3.74 18.97
N HIS A 59 17.59 -3.86 17.65
CA HIS A 59 16.82 -4.79 16.84
C HIS A 59 17.13 -6.25 17.19
N ASP A 60 18.42 -6.60 17.31
CA ASP A 60 18.84 -7.97 17.66
C ASP A 60 18.36 -8.36 19.07
N GLU A 61 18.41 -7.43 20.03
CA GLU A 61 17.87 -7.64 21.37
C GLU A 61 16.35 -7.81 21.34
N GLN A 62 15.64 -7.02 20.55
CA GLN A 62 14.19 -7.14 20.38
C GLN A 62 13.83 -8.50 19.77
N VAL A 63 14.49 -8.90 18.68
CA VAL A 63 14.24 -10.19 18.02
C VAL A 63 14.54 -11.36 18.96
N LYS A 64 15.58 -11.26 19.80
CA LYS A 64 15.92 -12.30 20.77
C LYS A 64 14.88 -12.43 21.89
N ASN A 65 14.33 -11.32 22.38
CA ASN A 65 13.46 -11.29 23.56
C ASN A 65 11.98 -11.35 23.21
N ASP A 66 11.59 -10.84 22.06
CA ASP A 66 10.21 -10.77 21.56
C ASP A 66 10.24 -10.88 20.02
N TRP A 67 10.51 -12.09 19.50
CA TRP A 67 10.70 -12.31 18.07
C TRP A 67 9.56 -11.80 17.18
N PRO A 68 8.27 -11.98 17.52
CA PRO A 68 7.17 -11.43 16.73
C PRO A 68 6.87 -9.96 17.05
N TRP A 69 7.57 -9.37 18.00
CA TRP A 69 7.37 -8.01 18.52
C TRP A 69 5.96 -7.77 19.07
N LEU A 70 5.51 -8.68 19.95
CA LEU A 70 4.20 -8.58 20.61
C LEU A 70 4.04 -7.28 21.43
N GLY A 71 5.14 -6.72 21.93
CA GLY A 71 5.14 -5.45 22.66
C GLY A 71 4.90 -4.22 21.80
N ARG A 72 5.01 -4.31 20.45
CA ARG A 72 5.05 -3.13 19.56
C ARG A 72 3.82 -2.24 19.65
N PHE A 73 2.65 -2.80 19.64
CA PHE A 73 1.37 -2.06 19.65
C PHE A 73 0.60 -2.20 20.95
N LYS A 74 1.08 -3.00 21.92
CA LYS A 74 0.36 -3.34 23.16
C LYS A 74 -0.22 -2.12 23.90
N GLU A 75 0.56 -1.05 24.06
CA GLU A 75 0.06 0.15 24.76
C GLU A 75 -0.95 0.94 23.92
N ALA A 76 -0.78 0.95 22.61
CA ALA A 76 -1.70 1.62 21.69
C ALA A 76 -3.03 0.87 21.65
N ASP A 77 -2.99 -0.47 21.58
CA ASP A 77 -4.16 -1.33 21.54
C ASP A 77 -4.99 -1.23 22.83
N LEU A 78 -4.33 -1.18 23.98
CA LEU A 78 -5.01 -0.99 25.27
C LEU A 78 -5.75 0.37 25.39
N LYS A 79 -5.35 1.37 24.61
CA LYS A 79 -5.98 2.69 24.59
C LYS A 79 -7.09 2.81 23.54
N LEU A 80 -7.19 1.85 22.62
CA LEU A 80 -8.24 1.85 21.62
C LEU A 80 -9.59 1.47 22.27
N PRO A 81 -10.63 2.32 22.12
CA PRO A 81 -11.94 1.94 22.59
C PRO A 81 -12.50 0.78 21.75
N PRO A 82 -13.42 -0.02 22.28
CA PRO A 82 -14.21 -0.94 21.48
C PRO A 82 -14.83 -0.21 20.26
N PRO A 83 -15.01 -0.88 19.10
CA PRO A 83 -15.65 -0.26 17.95
C PRO A 83 -17.02 0.29 18.29
N ALA A 84 -17.33 1.52 17.87
CA ALA A 84 -18.63 2.10 18.02
C ALA A 84 -19.69 1.33 17.21
N ALA A 85 -20.95 1.41 17.61
CA ALA A 85 -22.04 0.77 16.89
C ALA A 85 -22.06 1.26 15.42
N GLY A 86 -21.95 0.33 14.47
CA GLY A 86 -21.89 0.65 13.04
C GLY A 86 -20.52 1.07 12.52
N GLU A 87 -19.49 1.16 13.35
CA GLU A 87 -18.13 1.47 12.92
C GLU A 87 -17.59 0.38 11.97
N ASN A 88 -17.03 0.83 10.86
CA ASN A 88 -16.34 -0.04 9.89
C ASN A 88 -14.82 0.00 10.14
N ARG A 89 -14.39 -0.45 11.33
CA ARG A 89 -12.98 -0.56 11.66
C ARG A 89 -12.28 -1.50 10.70
N VAL A 90 -11.11 -1.08 10.23
CA VAL A 90 -10.25 -1.87 9.34
C VAL A 90 -8.85 -1.90 9.92
N VAL A 91 -8.22 -3.08 9.94
CA VAL A 91 -6.81 -3.22 10.32
C VAL A 91 -5.99 -3.55 9.08
N PHE A 92 -4.89 -2.83 8.89
CA PHE A 92 -3.88 -3.11 7.89
C PHE A 92 -2.74 -3.87 8.55
N MET A 93 -2.64 -5.16 8.26
CA MET A 93 -1.60 -6.06 8.76
C MET A 93 -0.51 -6.20 7.70
N GLY A 94 0.75 -5.98 8.08
CA GLY A 94 1.85 -6.10 7.13
C GLY A 94 3.24 -5.80 7.70
N ASP A 95 4.16 -5.55 6.80
CA ASP A 95 5.57 -5.28 7.06
C ASP A 95 5.91 -3.77 6.98
N SER A 96 7.15 -3.44 6.55
CA SER A 96 7.62 -2.06 6.36
C SER A 96 6.80 -1.26 5.35
N ILE A 97 6.25 -1.92 4.34
CA ILE A 97 5.41 -1.27 3.33
C ILE A 97 4.12 -0.77 3.97
N THR A 98 3.53 -1.55 4.87
CA THR A 98 2.36 -1.13 5.65
C THR A 98 2.74 -0.11 6.72
N GLU A 99 3.83 -0.33 7.47
CA GLU A 99 4.29 0.60 8.51
C GLU A 99 4.57 2.01 7.95
N GLY A 100 5.26 2.08 6.79
CA GLY A 100 5.59 3.34 6.11
C GLY A 100 4.39 4.03 5.45
N TRP A 101 3.25 3.37 5.37
CA TRP A 101 2.06 3.95 4.79
C TRP A 101 1.33 4.82 5.82
N ASN A 102 1.23 6.12 5.54
CA ASN A 102 0.47 7.04 6.38
C ASN A 102 -1.04 6.76 6.23
N ILE A 103 -1.54 5.76 6.97
CA ILE A 103 -2.93 5.30 6.89
C ILE A 103 -3.84 6.17 7.75
N GLU A 104 -3.40 6.48 8.97
CA GLU A 104 -4.20 7.04 10.06
C GLU A 104 -4.21 8.58 10.06
N GLY A 105 -5.24 9.15 10.68
CA GLY A 105 -5.33 10.57 10.97
C GLY A 105 -5.85 11.44 9.83
N PRO A 106 -6.02 12.75 10.09
CA PRO A 106 -6.66 13.68 9.15
C PRO A 106 -5.81 13.98 7.90
N GLN A 107 -4.50 13.73 7.96
CA GLN A 107 -3.57 13.88 6.84
C GLN A 107 -3.11 12.53 6.28
N GLY A 108 -3.71 11.44 6.74
CA GLY A 108 -3.46 10.09 6.24
C GLY A 108 -4.07 9.85 4.87
N SER A 109 -3.76 8.70 4.31
CA SER A 109 -4.33 8.26 3.02
C SER A 109 -5.84 8.03 3.07
N PHE A 110 -6.40 7.88 4.28
CA PHE A 110 -7.83 7.59 4.48
C PHE A 110 -8.44 8.51 5.56
N PRO A 111 -8.54 9.82 5.30
CA PRO A 111 -9.00 10.79 6.29
C PRO A 111 -10.42 10.48 6.79
N GLY A 112 -10.59 10.48 8.12
CA GLY A 112 -11.87 10.22 8.76
C GLY A 112 -12.34 8.77 8.77
N LYS A 113 -11.52 7.84 8.27
CA LYS A 113 -11.81 6.40 8.34
C LYS A 113 -11.24 5.79 9.63
N PRO A 114 -11.94 4.84 10.25
CA PRO A 114 -11.45 4.12 11.42
C PRO A 114 -10.50 2.99 11.01
N TYR A 115 -9.42 3.36 10.32
CA TYR A 115 -8.42 2.42 9.80
C TYR A 115 -7.18 2.46 10.70
N ILE A 116 -6.63 1.30 10.99
CA ILE A 116 -5.55 1.10 11.96
C ILE A 116 -4.37 0.44 11.26
N ASN A 117 -3.19 1.02 11.39
CA ASN A 117 -1.95 0.48 10.85
C ASN A 117 -1.31 -0.49 11.88
N ARG A 118 -1.05 -1.71 11.43
CA ARG A 118 -0.32 -2.75 12.19
C ARG A 118 0.82 -3.33 11.34
N GLY A 119 1.50 -2.45 10.60
CA GLY A 119 2.74 -2.75 9.91
C GLY A 119 3.94 -2.76 10.87
N ILE A 120 4.89 -3.69 10.67
CA ILE A 120 6.17 -3.73 11.39
C ILE A 120 7.27 -4.05 10.39
N SER A 121 8.23 -3.14 10.27
CA SER A 121 9.35 -3.25 9.32
C SER A 121 10.13 -4.55 9.48
N GLY A 122 10.49 -5.17 8.36
CA GLY A 122 11.31 -6.38 8.28
C GLY A 122 10.59 -7.67 8.63
N GLN A 123 9.36 -7.63 9.09
CA GLN A 123 8.62 -8.84 9.51
C GLN A 123 8.28 -9.76 8.35
N THR A 124 8.42 -11.03 8.63
CA THR A 124 7.98 -12.16 7.79
C THR A 124 6.61 -12.67 8.23
N SER A 125 5.96 -13.43 7.37
CA SER A 125 4.61 -13.94 7.63
C SER A 125 4.46 -14.76 8.92
N PRO A 126 5.40 -15.62 9.36
CA PRO A 126 5.26 -16.34 10.64
C PRO A 126 5.26 -15.41 11.86
N GLN A 127 6.01 -14.28 11.83
CA GLN A 127 5.94 -13.28 12.90
C GLN A 127 4.56 -12.61 12.94
N MET A 128 3.99 -12.31 11.76
CA MET A 128 2.64 -11.75 11.66
C MET A 128 1.57 -12.71 12.18
N VAL A 129 1.68 -14.02 11.90
CA VAL A 129 0.78 -15.05 12.45
C VAL A 129 0.77 -15.01 13.98
N LEU A 130 1.95 -14.94 14.62
CA LEU A 130 2.06 -14.94 16.08
C LEU A 130 1.42 -13.74 16.76
N ARG A 131 1.45 -12.56 16.13
CA ARG A 131 0.85 -11.33 16.66
C ARG A 131 -0.56 -11.05 16.13
N PHE A 132 -1.07 -11.88 15.23
CA PHE A 132 -2.33 -11.62 14.54
C PHE A 132 -3.52 -11.51 15.50
N HIS A 133 -3.56 -12.33 16.54
CA HIS A 133 -4.65 -12.31 17.49
C HIS A 133 -4.73 -10.95 18.20
N GLN A 134 -3.65 -10.51 18.85
CA GLN A 134 -3.66 -9.27 19.61
C GLN A 134 -3.75 -8.02 18.72
N ASP A 135 -3.05 -8.01 17.55
CA ASP A 135 -2.94 -6.81 16.72
C ASP A 135 -4.09 -6.70 15.70
N VAL A 136 -4.91 -7.75 15.54
CA VAL A 136 -6.05 -7.76 14.63
C VAL A 136 -7.33 -8.21 15.33
N VAL A 137 -7.37 -9.44 15.87
CA VAL A 137 -8.62 -10.03 16.38
C VAL A 137 -9.16 -9.25 17.58
N ASP A 138 -8.29 -8.93 18.54
CA ASP A 138 -8.68 -8.20 19.76
C ASP A 138 -9.16 -6.76 19.49
N LEU A 139 -8.78 -6.18 18.33
CA LEU A 139 -9.25 -4.87 17.88
C LEU A 139 -10.65 -4.90 17.26
N GLN A 140 -11.21 -6.08 17.05
CA GLN A 140 -12.56 -6.33 16.55
C GLN A 140 -12.87 -5.57 15.23
N PRO A 141 -12.00 -5.61 14.22
CA PRO A 141 -12.27 -4.96 12.94
C PRO A 141 -13.35 -5.70 12.16
N LYS A 142 -14.01 -5.01 11.23
CA LYS A 142 -14.87 -5.66 10.24
C LYS A 142 -14.10 -6.25 9.07
N VAL A 143 -12.93 -5.67 8.77
CA VAL A 143 -12.07 -6.07 7.66
C VAL A 143 -10.62 -6.05 8.10
N VAL A 144 -9.85 -7.04 7.68
CA VAL A 144 -8.39 -7.00 7.72
C VAL A 144 -7.84 -6.97 6.29
N VAL A 145 -6.88 -6.06 6.05
CA VAL A 145 -6.11 -5.98 4.80
C VAL A 145 -4.73 -6.56 5.09
N ILE A 146 -4.38 -7.67 4.41
CA ILE A 146 -3.13 -8.40 4.65
C ILE A 146 -2.20 -8.19 3.46
N LEU A 147 -1.06 -7.53 3.71
CA LEU A 147 0.03 -7.34 2.76
C LEU A 147 1.31 -7.93 3.35
N ALA A 148 1.70 -9.13 2.93
CA ALA A 148 2.83 -9.86 3.47
C ALA A 148 3.49 -10.73 2.40
N GLY A 149 4.77 -11.09 2.61
CA GLY A 149 5.52 -12.01 1.76
C GLY A 149 6.80 -11.43 1.15
N THR A 150 6.97 -10.11 1.11
CA THR A 150 8.22 -9.47 0.62
C THR A 150 9.43 -9.98 1.39
N ASN A 151 9.37 -9.94 2.72
CA ASN A 151 10.46 -10.36 3.59
C ASN A 151 10.62 -11.89 3.66
N ASP A 152 9.57 -12.64 3.40
CA ASP A 152 9.59 -14.11 3.24
C ASP A 152 10.43 -14.48 2.01
N VAL A 153 10.15 -13.84 0.86
CA VAL A 153 10.93 -14.02 -0.37
C VAL A 153 12.38 -13.61 -0.16
N ALA A 154 12.63 -12.53 0.60
CA ALA A 154 13.97 -12.09 0.97
C ALA A 154 14.66 -13.03 1.98
N GLY A 155 13.92 -13.90 2.66
CA GLY A 155 14.44 -14.79 3.70
C GLY A 155 15.00 -14.02 4.91
N ASN A 156 14.32 -12.97 5.36
CA ASN A 156 14.80 -12.11 6.45
C ASN A 156 14.91 -12.82 7.79
N THR A 157 14.09 -13.85 8.04
CA THR A 157 14.13 -14.68 9.24
C THR A 157 14.68 -16.10 8.96
N GLY A 158 15.42 -16.26 7.88
CA GLY A 158 15.94 -17.53 7.40
C GLY A 158 15.26 -17.99 6.11
N PRO A 159 15.74 -19.10 5.51
CA PRO A 159 15.13 -19.67 4.30
C PRO A 159 13.67 -20.03 4.53
N MET A 160 12.80 -19.62 3.60
CA MET A 160 11.38 -19.96 3.62
C MET A 160 10.93 -20.44 2.25
N THR A 161 10.15 -21.52 2.22
CA THR A 161 9.56 -21.99 0.97
C THR A 161 8.30 -21.20 0.62
N PRO A 162 7.92 -21.14 -0.67
CA PRO A 162 6.65 -20.52 -1.06
C PRO A 162 5.44 -21.11 -0.30
N GLU A 163 5.43 -22.44 -0.08
CA GLU A 163 4.35 -23.15 0.61
C GLU A 163 4.22 -22.68 2.07
N GLN A 164 5.36 -22.46 2.77
CA GLN A 164 5.34 -21.92 4.13
C GLN A 164 4.75 -20.51 4.19
N THR A 165 5.07 -19.65 3.22
CA THR A 165 4.45 -18.32 3.11
C THR A 165 2.95 -18.44 2.83
N GLN A 166 2.56 -19.36 1.95
CA GLN A 166 1.16 -19.64 1.61
C GLN A 166 0.38 -20.11 2.85
N ASP A 167 0.94 -21.04 3.61
CA ASP A 167 0.34 -21.57 4.85
C ASP A 167 0.15 -20.46 5.90
N ASN A 168 1.13 -19.56 6.05
CA ASN A 168 1.03 -18.43 6.98
C ASN A 168 -0.05 -17.42 6.56
N LEU A 169 -0.14 -17.11 5.27
CA LEU A 169 -1.20 -16.25 4.73
C LEU A 169 -2.59 -16.90 4.92
N ALA A 170 -2.69 -18.19 4.67
CA ALA A 170 -3.92 -18.95 4.89
C ALA A 170 -4.30 -18.96 6.39
N ALA A 171 -3.35 -19.19 7.29
CA ALA A 171 -3.58 -19.19 8.74
C ALA A 171 -4.12 -17.83 9.24
N MET A 172 -3.53 -16.72 8.80
CA MET A 172 -4.03 -15.38 9.13
C MET A 172 -5.45 -15.16 8.61
N ALA A 173 -5.74 -15.56 7.37
CA ALA A 173 -7.06 -15.45 6.78
C ALA A 173 -8.10 -16.30 7.52
N GLU A 174 -7.74 -17.54 7.91
CA GLU A 174 -8.61 -18.46 8.66
C GLU A 174 -8.87 -17.96 10.08
N MET A 175 -7.86 -17.41 10.76
CA MET A 175 -8.05 -16.74 12.06
C MET A 175 -9.02 -15.55 11.93
N ALA A 176 -8.91 -14.73 10.88
CA ALA A 176 -9.83 -13.63 10.64
C ALA A 176 -11.27 -14.12 10.46
N ILE A 177 -11.49 -15.08 9.57
CA ILE A 177 -12.83 -15.64 9.31
C ILE A 177 -13.42 -16.31 10.54
N GLY A 178 -12.63 -17.08 11.30
CA GLY A 178 -13.05 -17.68 12.56
C GLY A 178 -13.53 -16.68 13.61
N ASN A 179 -13.12 -15.42 13.48
CA ASN A 179 -13.52 -14.30 14.33
C ASN A 179 -14.45 -13.29 13.61
N HIS A 180 -15.13 -13.70 12.55
CA HIS A 180 -16.10 -12.90 11.79
C HIS A 180 -15.49 -11.64 11.14
N ILE A 181 -14.19 -11.62 10.89
CA ILE A 181 -13.45 -10.55 10.22
C ILE A 181 -13.33 -10.88 8.73
N ARG A 182 -13.77 -9.99 7.86
CA ARG A 182 -13.64 -10.15 6.42
C ARG A 182 -12.21 -9.93 5.97
N VAL A 183 -11.78 -10.68 4.94
CA VAL A 183 -10.38 -10.71 4.50
C VAL A 183 -10.21 -10.02 3.15
N VAL A 184 -9.23 -9.12 3.09
CA VAL A 184 -8.67 -8.58 1.86
C VAL A 184 -7.22 -9.05 1.76
N LEU A 185 -6.90 -9.86 0.76
CA LEU A 185 -5.54 -10.31 0.47
C LEU A 185 -4.93 -9.44 -0.63
N CYS A 186 -3.74 -8.90 -0.36
CA CYS A 186 -3.02 -8.06 -1.32
C CYS A 186 -1.95 -8.85 -2.05
N SER A 187 -1.71 -8.53 -3.32
CA SER A 187 -0.49 -8.97 -3.98
C SER A 187 0.73 -8.37 -3.30
N ILE A 188 1.81 -9.12 -3.22
CA ILE A 188 3.15 -8.62 -2.91
C ILE A 188 3.51 -7.60 -3.99
N LEU A 189 4.11 -6.47 -3.60
CA LEU A 189 4.53 -5.43 -4.53
C LEU A 189 5.64 -5.94 -5.47
N PRO A 190 5.78 -5.34 -6.66
CA PRO A 190 6.86 -5.70 -7.55
C PRO A 190 8.22 -5.34 -6.94
N ALA A 191 9.22 -6.21 -7.07
CA ALA A 191 10.60 -5.92 -6.71
C ALA A 191 11.54 -6.65 -7.68
N TYR A 192 12.44 -5.90 -8.31
CA TYR A 192 13.43 -6.46 -9.24
C TYR A 192 14.59 -7.09 -8.46
N ASP A 193 14.99 -6.47 -7.35
CA ASP A 193 16.03 -6.96 -6.44
C ASP A 193 15.77 -6.38 -5.04
N PHE A 194 16.50 -6.88 -4.04
CA PHE A 194 16.43 -6.35 -2.68
C PHE A 194 17.74 -5.64 -2.33
N PRO A 195 17.73 -4.34 -1.98
CA PRO A 195 18.96 -3.58 -1.70
C PRO A 195 19.78 -4.14 -0.53
N TRP A 196 19.14 -4.86 0.41
CA TRP A 196 19.83 -5.53 1.52
C TRP A 196 20.28 -6.97 1.21
N LYS A 197 19.86 -7.54 0.08
CA LYS A 197 20.29 -8.86 -0.43
C LYS A 197 20.41 -8.83 -1.96
N PRO A 198 21.39 -8.11 -2.50
CA PRO A 198 21.53 -7.94 -3.96
C PRO A 198 21.73 -9.27 -4.69
N GLY A 199 21.15 -9.39 -5.88
CA GLY A 199 21.28 -10.55 -6.75
C GLY A 199 20.30 -11.68 -6.44
N MET A 200 19.27 -11.43 -5.63
CA MET A 200 18.24 -12.45 -5.33
C MET A 200 17.23 -12.69 -6.45
N GLU A 201 17.06 -11.73 -7.35
CA GLU A 201 16.10 -11.78 -8.46
C GLU A 201 14.70 -12.25 -8.01
N PRO A 202 14.03 -11.51 -7.08
CA PRO A 202 12.81 -11.99 -6.44
C PRO A 202 11.58 -12.03 -7.35
N ALA A 203 11.59 -11.30 -8.48
CA ALA A 203 10.42 -11.11 -9.33
C ALA A 203 9.69 -12.41 -9.72
N PRO A 204 10.36 -13.50 -10.16
CA PRO A 204 9.67 -14.75 -10.47
C PRO A 204 8.97 -15.39 -9.27
N LYS A 205 9.59 -15.29 -8.07
CA LYS A 205 9.01 -15.82 -6.83
C LYS A 205 7.80 -15.01 -6.38
N ILE A 206 7.89 -13.68 -6.49
CA ILE A 206 6.78 -12.77 -6.21
C ILE A 206 5.61 -13.05 -7.14
N LEU A 207 5.86 -13.20 -8.44
CA LEU A 207 4.82 -13.54 -9.42
C LEU A 207 4.11 -14.86 -9.08
N ALA A 208 4.86 -15.91 -8.75
CA ALA A 208 4.31 -17.21 -8.38
C ALA A 208 3.44 -17.12 -7.11
N LEU A 209 3.92 -16.42 -6.06
CA LEU A 209 3.14 -16.18 -4.85
C LEU A 209 1.88 -15.36 -5.12
N ASN A 210 1.96 -14.31 -5.94
CA ASN A 210 0.81 -13.49 -6.30
C ASN A 210 -0.24 -14.27 -7.08
N GLN A 211 0.16 -15.19 -7.95
CA GLN A 211 -0.76 -16.11 -8.63
C GLN A 211 -1.49 -16.99 -7.62
N TRP A 212 -0.77 -17.53 -6.64
CA TRP A 212 -1.38 -18.33 -5.58
C TRP A 212 -2.32 -17.50 -4.71
N ILE A 213 -1.90 -16.31 -4.23
CA ILE A 213 -2.73 -15.41 -3.41
C ILE A 213 -4.05 -15.11 -4.12
N LYS A 214 -3.98 -14.78 -5.42
CA LYS A 214 -5.17 -14.50 -6.24
C LYS A 214 -6.10 -15.70 -6.36
N ALA A 215 -5.54 -16.88 -6.63
CA ALA A 215 -6.31 -18.13 -6.74
C ALA A 215 -6.94 -18.53 -5.40
N TYR A 216 -6.18 -18.42 -4.30
CA TYR A 216 -6.65 -18.71 -2.96
C TYR A 216 -7.79 -17.76 -2.53
N ALA A 217 -7.62 -16.46 -2.77
CA ALA A 217 -8.67 -15.49 -2.50
C ALA A 217 -9.96 -15.81 -3.27
N ALA A 218 -9.84 -16.15 -4.56
CA ALA A 218 -11.00 -16.53 -5.39
C ALA A 218 -11.67 -17.80 -4.88
N GLN A 219 -10.90 -18.83 -4.53
CA GLN A 219 -11.40 -20.09 -3.99
C GLN A 219 -12.17 -19.91 -2.68
N LYS A 220 -11.67 -19.07 -1.79
CA LYS A 220 -12.26 -18.82 -0.47
C LYS A 220 -13.35 -17.72 -0.47
N GLY A 221 -13.51 -17.00 -1.58
CA GLY A 221 -14.44 -15.87 -1.67
C GLY A 221 -13.93 -14.60 -0.98
N TYR A 222 -12.62 -14.49 -0.75
CA TYR A 222 -12.00 -13.28 -0.21
C TYR A 222 -11.82 -12.22 -1.29
N VAL A 223 -11.63 -10.97 -0.88
CA VAL A 223 -11.31 -9.90 -1.82
C VAL A 223 -9.81 -9.90 -2.07
N TYR A 224 -9.41 -9.81 -3.35
CA TYR A 224 -8.02 -9.67 -3.77
C TYR A 224 -7.74 -8.27 -4.29
N VAL A 225 -6.58 -7.70 -3.93
CA VAL A 225 -6.07 -6.43 -4.44
C VAL A 225 -4.80 -6.66 -5.23
N ASP A 226 -4.77 -6.22 -6.47
CA ASP A 226 -3.62 -6.34 -7.37
C ASP A 226 -2.80 -5.05 -7.40
N TYR A 227 -1.99 -4.81 -6.37
CA TYR A 227 -1.00 -3.72 -6.37
C TYR A 227 0.12 -3.97 -7.36
N HIS A 228 0.54 -5.25 -7.51
CA HIS A 228 1.65 -5.62 -8.38
C HIS A 228 1.44 -5.13 -9.81
N SER A 229 0.31 -5.47 -10.41
CA SER A 229 0.00 -5.09 -11.79
C SER A 229 -0.15 -3.59 -11.98
N ALA A 230 -0.61 -2.86 -10.95
CA ALA A 230 -0.80 -1.42 -10.99
C ALA A 230 0.52 -0.62 -10.86
N MET A 231 1.58 -1.24 -10.30
CA MET A 231 2.79 -0.51 -9.90
C MET A 231 4.07 -0.98 -10.58
N LYS A 232 4.05 -2.12 -11.28
CA LYS A 232 5.24 -2.72 -11.90
C LYS A 232 5.74 -1.97 -13.14
N ASP A 233 7.04 -2.00 -13.35
CA ASP A 233 7.69 -1.66 -14.62
C ASP A 233 7.78 -2.86 -15.55
N ALA A 234 8.48 -2.68 -16.69
CA ALA A 234 8.69 -3.74 -17.69
C ALA A 234 9.56 -4.91 -17.20
N ARG A 235 10.24 -4.77 -16.06
CA ARG A 235 11.09 -5.80 -15.44
C ARG A 235 10.43 -6.46 -14.22
N ASP A 236 9.13 -6.22 -14.01
CA ASP A 236 8.40 -6.63 -12.81
C ASP A 236 8.99 -6.08 -11.50
N GLY A 237 9.60 -4.88 -11.56
CA GLY A 237 10.10 -4.12 -10.40
C GLY A 237 9.31 -2.85 -10.16
N LEU A 238 9.53 -2.20 -9.01
CA LEU A 238 9.03 -0.86 -8.77
C LEU A 238 9.90 0.17 -9.50
N PRO A 239 9.30 1.05 -10.35
CA PRO A 239 10.06 2.09 -11.02
C PRO A 239 10.56 3.16 -10.04
N PRO A 240 11.67 3.88 -10.39
CA PRO A 240 12.23 4.93 -9.52
C PRO A 240 11.26 6.07 -9.20
N THR A 241 10.22 6.27 -9.99
CA THR A 241 9.14 7.24 -9.72
C THR A 241 8.24 6.84 -8.56
N LEU A 242 8.18 5.55 -8.23
CA LEU A 242 7.34 4.99 -7.17
C LEU A 242 8.15 4.48 -5.97
N SER A 243 9.46 4.27 -6.10
CA SER A 243 10.34 3.79 -5.03
C SER A 243 11.77 4.25 -5.26
N GLN A 244 12.49 4.65 -4.20
CA GLN A 244 13.92 4.99 -4.29
C GLN A 244 14.82 3.75 -4.21
N ASP A 245 14.40 2.73 -3.50
CA ASP A 245 15.17 1.52 -3.25
C ASP A 245 14.65 0.29 -4.01
N GLY A 246 13.59 0.47 -4.81
CA GLY A 246 12.96 -0.59 -5.60
C GLY A 246 12.01 -1.49 -4.81
N VAL A 247 11.75 -1.20 -3.52
CA VAL A 247 10.89 -2.02 -2.64
C VAL A 247 9.86 -1.17 -1.88
N HIS A 248 10.30 -0.09 -1.23
CA HIS A 248 9.44 0.73 -0.38
C HIS A 248 8.81 1.86 -1.19
N PRO A 249 7.47 1.96 -1.21
CA PRO A 249 6.78 3.00 -1.96
C PRO A 249 7.07 4.40 -1.46
N LEU A 250 7.29 5.33 -2.39
CA LEU A 250 7.21 6.77 -2.17
C LEU A 250 5.74 7.21 -2.02
N PRO A 251 5.46 8.47 -1.63
CA PRO A 251 4.09 9.00 -1.61
C PRO A 251 3.32 8.76 -2.91
N ALA A 252 3.99 8.83 -4.08
CA ALA A 252 3.38 8.53 -5.38
C ALA A 252 2.94 7.05 -5.50
N GLY A 253 3.69 6.11 -4.92
CA GLY A 253 3.32 4.70 -4.87
C GLY A 253 2.10 4.46 -3.98
N TYR A 254 2.10 5.04 -2.78
CA TYR A 254 0.93 4.95 -1.88
C TYR A 254 -0.31 5.62 -2.47
N ALA A 255 -0.17 6.68 -3.26
CA ALA A 255 -1.28 7.30 -3.97
C ALA A 255 -1.95 6.36 -5.01
N ILE A 256 -1.21 5.39 -5.56
CA ILE A 256 -1.77 4.33 -6.40
C ILE A 256 -2.44 3.25 -5.52
N MET A 257 -1.83 2.88 -4.40
CA MET A 257 -2.33 1.82 -3.52
C MET A 257 -3.64 2.22 -2.81
N ALA A 258 -3.78 3.47 -2.37
CA ALA A 258 -4.89 3.91 -1.54
C ALA A 258 -6.27 3.70 -2.19
N PRO A 259 -6.55 4.14 -3.41
CA PRO A 259 -7.86 3.92 -4.05
C PRO A 259 -8.15 2.44 -4.29
N LEU A 260 -7.14 1.61 -4.56
CA LEU A 260 -7.29 0.17 -4.74
C LEU A 260 -7.67 -0.51 -3.41
N ALA A 261 -7.01 -0.13 -2.32
CA ALA A 261 -7.36 -0.61 -0.98
C ALA A 261 -8.78 -0.21 -0.60
N GLU A 262 -9.17 1.04 -0.80
CA GLU A 262 -10.50 1.53 -0.43
C GLU A 262 -11.60 0.82 -1.21
N ALA A 263 -11.41 0.61 -2.51
CA ALA A 263 -12.36 -0.14 -3.34
C ALA A 263 -12.51 -1.60 -2.85
N ALA A 264 -11.40 -2.24 -2.47
CA ALA A 264 -11.42 -3.60 -1.95
C ALA A 264 -12.07 -3.69 -0.57
N ILE A 265 -11.80 -2.76 0.33
CA ILE A 265 -12.45 -2.66 1.65
C ILE A 265 -13.96 -2.46 1.49
N ALA A 266 -14.38 -1.53 0.61
CA ALA A 266 -15.79 -1.32 0.33
C ALA A 266 -16.47 -2.59 -0.19
N LYS A 267 -15.82 -3.33 -1.10
CA LYS A 267 -16.30 -4.62 -1.58
C LYS A 267 -16.38 -5.65 -0.45
N ALA A 268 -15.36 -5.74 0.41
CA ALA A 268 -15.37 -6.67 1.54
C ALA A 268 -16.49 -6.37 2.53
N LEU A 269 -16.80 -5.08 2.79
CA LEU A 269 -17.85 -4.66 3.71
C LEU A 269 -19.27 -5.04 3.26
N VAL A 270 -19.52 -5.18 1.95
CA VAL A 270 -20.84 -5.56 1.41
C VAL A 270 -20.95 -7.05 1.06
N THR A 271 -19.84 -7.79 1.04
CA THR A 271 -19.88 -9.24 0.81
C THR A 271 -20.48 -9.91 2.03
N GLU A 272 -21.58 -10.64 1.86
CA GLU A 272 -22.13 -11.45 2.95
C GLU A 272 -21.12 -12.50 3.36
N GLY A 273 -20.76 -12.53 4.65
CA GLY A 273 -19.89 -13.57 5.20
C GLY A 273 -20.55 -14.94 5.04
N LYS A 274 -19.88 -15.83 4.31
CA LYS A 274 -20.31 -17.22 4.19
C LYS A 274 -19.91 -17.99 5.45
#